data_7ef92a0fc4d0ae6909b428f3e964a1e9
#
_entry.id   7ef92a0fc4d0ae6909b428f3e964a1e9
#
_cell.length_a   1.000
_cell.length_b   1.000
_cell.length_c   1.000
_cell.angle_alpha   90.00
_cell.angle_beta   90.00
_cell.angle_gamma   90.00
#
_symmetry.space_group_name_H-M   'P 1'
#
loop_
_entity.id
_entity.type
_entity.pdbx_description
1 polymer ?
#
loop_
_entity_poly.entity_id
_entity_poly.type
_entity_poly.pdbx_seq_one_letter_code
_entity_poly.pdbx_strand_id
1 'polypeptide(L)'
;MEKLAMSKPGMNKHSTQHKQAFDEPLWWGLFSAGGVCFAVLLPAVILFIAVLLPLGLLPAEALSYERASTLLFSVPGFLFVGAVVCLPLFHAAHRLRHGMFDISVGHVALNKKLMYGGAALLSSVALGLVVTGMLN
;
A
#
# COMPACT_ATOMS: atom_id res chain seq x y z
N MET A 1 11.18 58.30 -22.49
CA MET A 1 10.14 57.29 -22.82
C MET A 1 10.40 56.08 -21.96
N GLU A 2 9.76 56.05 -20.82
CA GLU A 2 9.91 55.02 -19.77
C GLU A 2 8.86 53.91 -20.03
N LYS A 3 9.32 52.71 -20.37
CA LYS A 3 8.43 51.57 -20.57
C LYS A 3 8.00 51.03 -19.18
N LEU A 4 6.77 51.34 -18.77
CA LEU A 4 6.10 50.69 -17.66
C LEU A 4 6.08 49.17 -17.92
N ALA A 5 6.87 48.46 -17.15
CA ALA A 5 6.76 46.98 -17.03
C ALA A 5 5.47 46.67 -16.27
N MET A 6 4.43 46.24 -16.99
CA MET A 6 3.20 45.69 -16.37
C MET A 6 3.57 44.43 -15.59
N SER A 7 3.55 44.56 -14.27
CA SER A 7 3.58 43.46 -13.32
C SER A 7 2.39 42.51 -13.57
N LYS A 8 2.67 41.29 -13.96
CA LYS A 8 1.66 40.22 -14.04
C LYS A 8 1.06 39.99 -12.66
N PRO A 9 -0.29 39.93 -12.50
CA PRO A 9 -0.90 39.67 -11.23
C PRO A 9 -0.48 38.29 -10.73
N GLY A 10 -0.05 38.23 -9.46
CA GLY A 10 0.49 37.07 -8.82
C GLY A 10 -0.45 35.87 -8.88
N MET A 11 -0.03 34.89 -9.61
CA MET A 11 -0.68 33.57 -9.65
C MET A 11 -0.73 33.01 -8.23
N ASN A 12 -1.90 32.73 -7.76
CA ASN A 12 -2.26 32.39 -6.39
C ASN A 12 -1.49 31.15 -5.91
N LYS A 13 -0.30 31.35 -5.35
CA LYS A 13 0.57 30.28 -4.79
C LYS A 13 -0.06 29.60 -3.55
N HIS A 14 -1.05 30.25 -2.92
CA HIS A 14 -1.71 29.72 -1.74
C HIS A 14 -2.61 28.51 -2.00
N SER A 15 -3.23 28.40 -3.18
CA SER A 15 -4.14 27.29 -3.48
C SER A 15 -3.42 25.97 -3.80
N THR A 16 -2.20 26.05 -4.32
CA THR A 16 -1.38 24.86 -4.60
C THR A 16 -0.70 24.29 -3.33
N GLN A 17 -0.30 25.16 -2.40
CA GLN A 17 0.26 24.72 -1.12
C GLN A 17 -0.76 24.00 -0.24
N HIS A 18 -2.04 24.41 -0.26
CA HIS A 18 -3.07 23.78 0.58
C HIS A 18 -3.41 22.35 0.12
N LYS A 19 -3.35 22.05 -1.17
CA LYS A 19 -3.56 20.68 -1.70
C LYS A 19 -2.42 19.74 -1.37
N GLN A 20 -1.17 20.21 -1.36
CA GLN A 20 0.00 19.41 -0.98
C GLN A 20 0.01 19.03 0.50
N ALA A 21 -0.55 19.87 1.37
CA ALA A 21 -0.56 19.63 2.82
C ALA A 21 -1.46 18.47 3.28
N PHE A 22 -2.48 18.09 2.48
CA PHE A 22 -3.38 16.98 2.83
C PHE A 22 -2.89 15.61 2.32
N ASP A 23 -2.13 15.57 1.23
CA ASP A 23 -1.67 14.32 0.64
C ASP A 23 -0.50 13.69 1.42
N GLU A 24 0.39 14.51 1.98
CA GLU A 24 1.58 14.03 2.68
C GLU A 24 1.27 13.21 3.94
N PRO A 25 0.39 13.65 4.87
CA PRO A 25 0.05 12.86 6.06
C PRO A 25 -0.58 11.51 5.74
N LEU A 26 -1.39 11.44 4.66
CA LEU A 26 -2.01 10.19 4.21
C LEU A 26 -0.96 9.18 3.75
N TRP A 27 0.00 9.62 2.93
CA TRP A 27 1.08 8.75 2.44
C TRP A 27 1.99 8.30 3.57
N TRP A 28 2.30 9.18 4.53
CA TRP A 28 3.06 8.83 5.72
C TRP A 28 2.31 7.84 6.62
N GLY A 29 1.00 8.03 6.77
CA GLY A 29 0.13 7.11 7.51
C GLY A 29 0.11 5.71 6.90
N LEU A 30 -0.10 5.61 5.59
CA LEU A 30 -0.07 4.34 4.84
C LEU A 30 1.32 3.68 4.89
N PHE A 31 2.38 4.47 4.77
CA PHE A 31 3.74 3.97 4.89
C PHE A 31 4.00 3.39 6.29
N SER A 32 3.65 4.11 7.34
CA SER A 32 3.82 3.68 8.73
C SER A 32 3.00 2.44 9.05
N ALA A 33 1.70 2.44 8.71
CA ALA A 33 0.83 1.29 8.90
C ALA A 33 1.33 0.06 8.14
N GLY A 34 1.75 0.22 6.88
CA GLY A 34 2.33 -0.86 6.08
C GLY A 34 3.61 -1.42 6.67
N GLY A 35 4.46 -0.58 7.24
CA GLY A 35 5.67 -1.02 7.95
C GLY A 35 5.38 -1.86 9.19
N VAL A 36 4.40 -1.44 10.00
CA VAL A 36 3.96 -2.19 11.18
C VAL A 36 3.35 -3.53 10.76
N CYS A 37 2.46 -3.53 9.78
CA CYS A 37 1.88 -4.77 9.25
C CYS A 37 2.95 -5.73 8.72
N PHE A 38 3.93 -5.22 7.98
CA PHE A 38 5.04 -6.02 7.47
C PHE A 38 5.88 -6.61 8.62
N ALA A 39 6.19 -5.82 9.64
CA ALA A 39 7.03 -6.25 10.76
C ALA A 39 6.34 -7.24 11.70
N VAL A 40 5.03 -7.19 11.85
CA VAL A 40 4.26 -8.01 12.81
C VAL A 40 3.55 -9.17 12.12
N LEU A 41 2.75 -8.88 11.08
CA LEU A 41 1.89 -9.88 10.47
C LEU A 41 2.68 -10.86 9.59
N LEU A 42 3.69 -10.40 8.86
CA LEU A 42 4.45 -11.30 7.98
C LEU A 42 5.24 -12.35 8.76
N PRO A 43 6.01 -12.01 9.82
CA PRO A 43 6.63 -13.02 10.67
C PRO A 43 5.62 -13.95 11.33
N ALA A 44 4.46 -13.45 11.75
CA ALA A 44 3.40 -14.28 12.34
C ALA A 44 2.86 -15.31 11.34
N VAL A 45 2.61 -14.90 10.09
CA VAL A 45 2.18 -15.80 9.01
C VAL A 45 3.26 -16.84 8.68
N ILE A 46 4.51 -16.41 8.60
CA ILE A 46 5.65 -17.32 8.37
C ILE A 46 5.78 -18.33 9.52
N LEU A 47 5.71 -17.87 10.77
CA LEU A 47 5.76 -18.74 11.94
C LEU A 47 4.64 -19.77 11.89
N PHE A 48 3.43 -19.37 11.57
CA PHE A 48 2.27 -20.24 11.48
C PHE A 48 2.45 -21.32 10.40
N ILE A 49 2.76 -20.91 9.16
CA ILE A 49 2.80 -21.81 8.00
C ILE A 49 4.08 -22.63 7.97
N ALA A 50 5.24 -22.01 8.27
CA ALA A 50 6.54 -22.65 8.07
C ALA A 50 7.08 -23.36 9.32
N VAL A 51 6.54 -23.07 10.51
CA VAL A 51 7.02 -23.65 11.76
C VAL A 51 5.93 -24.43 12.47
N LEU A 52 4.84 -23.79 12.89
CA LEU A 52 3.82 -24.42 13.75
C LEU A 52 3.09 -25.56 13.05
N LEU A 53 2.75 -25.38 11.77
CA LEU A 53 2.07 -26.41 10.99
C LEU A 53 2.95 -27.64 10.72
N PRO A 54 4.18 -27.50 10.18
CA PRO A 54 5.06 -28.64 9.90
C PRO A 54 5.54 -29.39 11.15
N LEU A 55 5.65 -28.69 12.28
CA LEU A 55 6.01 -29.34 13.57
C LEU A 55 4.84 -30.07 14.23
N GLY A 56 3.64 -30.06 13.62
CA GLY A 56 2.47 -30.71 14.19
C GLY A 56 1.94 -30.05 15.48
N LEU A 57 2.33 -28.80 15.75
CA LEU A 57 1.86 -28.02 16.89
C LEU A 57 0.43 -27.52 16.71
N LEU A 58 -0.07 -27.61 15.49
CA LEU A 58 -1.44 -27.27 15.11
C LEU A 58 -2.06 -28.43 14.35
N PRO A 59 -3.39 -28.63 14.48
CA PRO A 59 -4.08 -29.64 13.70
C PRO A 59 -3.86 -29.45 12.19
N ALA A 60 -3.67 -30.55 11.44
CA ALA A 60 -3.47 -30.48 10.00
C ALA A 60 -4.64 -29.80 9.29
N GLU A 61 -5.85 -29.92 9.86
CA GLU A 61 -7.07 -29.29 9.38
C GLU A 61 -7.09 -27.76 9.59
N ALA A 62 -6.17 -27.20 10.36
CA ALA A 62 -6.11 -25.75 10.61
C ALA A 62 -5.93 -24.95 9.32
N LEU A 63 -5.28 -25.55 8.31
CA LEU A 63 -5.09 -24.96 6.98
C LEU A 63 -5.75 -25.79 5.87
N SER A 64 -6.83 -26.52 6.19
CA SER A 64 -7.61 -27.19 5.15
C SER A 64 -8.16 -26.16 4.15
N TYR A 65 -8.30 -26.57 2.89
CA TYR A 65 -8.81 -25.69 1.83
C TYR A 65 -10.17 -25.08 2.22
N GLU A 66 -11.02 -25.86 2.83
CA GLU A 66 -12.35 -25.44 3.27
C GLU A 66 -12.31 -24.33 4.33
N ARG A 67 -11.45 -24.47 5.34
CA ARG A 67 -11.25 -23.42 6.35
C ARG A 67 -10.55 -22.18 5.78
N ALA A 68 -9.51 -22.40 5.01
CA ALA A 68 -8.76 -21.31 4.41
C ALA A 68 -9.66 -20.49 3.47
N SER A 69 -10.47 -21.13 2.63
CA SER A 69 -11.41 -20.44 1.74
C SER A 69 -12.51 -19.71 2.52
N THR A 70 -13.11 -20.36 3.51
CA THR A 70 -14.14 -19.71 4.36
C THR A 70 -13.60 -18.49 5.10
N LEU A 71 -12.38 -18.56 5.63
CA LEU A 71 -11.76 -17.42 6.29
C LEU A 71 -11.36 -16.33 5.31
N LEU A 72 -10.75 -16.69 4.19
CA LEU A 72 -10.25 -15.74 3.20
C LEU A 72 -11.40 -14.98 2.51
N PHE A 73 -12.46 -15.70 2.14
CA PHE A 73 -13.64 -15.13 1.48
C PHE A 73 -14.71 -14.66 2.46
N SER A 74 -14.28 -14.00 3.50
CA SER A 74 -15.10 -13.41 4.56
C SER A 74 -14.71 -11.94 4.80
N VAL A 75 -15.52 -11.21 5.53
CA VAL A 75 -15.18 -9.82 5.93
C VAL A 75 -13.87 -9.75 6.72
N PRO A 76 -13.61 -10.61 7.73
CA PRO A 76 -12.30 -10.67 8.35
C PRO A 76 -11.15 -10.97 7.38
N GLY A 77 -11.35 -11.88 6.42
CA GLY A 77 -10.37 -12.22 5.40
C GLY A 77 -10.08 -11.03 4.47
N PHE A 78 -11.09 -10.30 4.07
CA PHE A 78 -10.93 -9.07 3.29
C PHE A 78 -10.07 -8.04 4.03
N LEU A 79 -10.33 -7.80 5.31
CA LEU A 79 -9.53 -6.91 6.14
C LEU A 79 -8.10 -7.44 6.34
N PHE A 80 -7.95 -8.74 6.51
CA PHE A 80 -6.64 -9.39 6.63
C PHE A 80 -5.80 -9.23 5.37
N VAL A 81 -6.36 -9.48 4.18
CA VAL A 81 -5.67 -9.27 2.89
C VAL A 81 -5.33 -7.78 2.71
N GLY A 82 -6.23 -6.88 3.08
CA GLY A 82 -5.95 -5.44 3.10
C GLY A 82 -4.73 -5.09 3.95
N ALA A 83 -4.64 -5.67 5.15
CA ALA A 83 -3.54 -5.43 6.08
C ALA A 83 -2.22 -6.10 5.64
N VAL A 84 -2.28 -7.36 5.19
CA VAL A 84 -1.06 -8.16 4.90
C VAL A 84 -0.52 -7.95 3.50
N VAL A 85 -1.36 -7.58 2.54
CA VAL A 85 -0.98 -7.39 1.14
C VAL A 85 -0.98 -5.92 0.76
N CYS A 86 -2.11 -5.23 0.93
CA CYS A 86 -2.26 -3.88 0.40
C CYS A 86 -1.38 -2.86 1.15
N LEU A 87 -1.37 -2.86 2.48
CA LEU A 87 -0.54 -1.91 3.24
C LEU A 87 0.96 -2.10 2.99
N PRO A 88 1.53 -3.33 2.99
CA PRO A 88 2.93 -3.54 2.61
C PRO A 88 3.25 -3.14 1.17
N LEU A 89 2.33 -3.29 0.22
CA LEU A 89 2.54 -2.80 -1.15
C LEU A 89 2.74 -1.28 -1.19
N PHE A 90 1.92 -0.52 -0.45
CA PHE A 90 2.10 0.93 -0.35
C PHE A 90 3.39 1.31 0.40
N HIS A 91 3.75 0.56 1.45
CA HIS A 91 5.03 0.74 2.13
C HIS A 91 6.22 0.53 1.18
N ALA A 92 6.21 -0.57 0.42
CA ALA A 92 7.24 -0.88 -0.56
C ALA A 92 7.31 0.18 -1.68
N ALA A 93 6.15 0.60 -2.21
CA ALA A 93 6.06 1.63 -3.23
C ALA A 93 6.67 2.97 -2.75
N HIS A 94 6.41 3.32 -1.49
CA HIS A 94 6.99 4.53 -0.89
C HIS A 94 8.52 4.42 -0.76
N ARG A 95 9.02 3.29 -0.25
CA ARG A 95 10.46 3.01 -0.11
C ARG A 95 11.17 3.04 -1.47
N LEU A 96 10.62 2.33 -2.46
CA LEU A 96 11.19 2.29 -3.81
C LEU A 96 11.23 3.67 -4.45
N ARG A 97 10.15 4.45 -4.33
CA ARG A 97 10.11 5.82 -4.86
C ARG A 97 11.22 6.68 -4.26
N HIS A 98 11.44 6.63 -2.94
CA HIS A 98 12.49 7.40 -2.29
C HIS A 98 13.87 6.89 -2.67
N GLY A 99 14.10 5.57 -2.71
CA GLY A 99 15.35 5.00 -3.19
C GLY A 99 15.69 5.41 -4.63
N MET A 100 14.71 5.43 -5.55
CA MET A 100 14.92 5.91 -6.92
C MET A 100 15.26 7.42 -6.97
N PHE A 101 14.68 8.20 -6.07
CA PHE A 101 15.02 9.63 -5.94
C PHE A 101 16.47 9.81 -5.47
N ASP A 102 16.91 9.06 -4.46
CA ASP A 102 18.24 9.17 -3.87
C ASP A 102 19.35 8.79 -4.87
N ILE A 103 19.11 7.81 -5.75
CA ILE A 103 20.05 7.42 -6.81
C ILE A 103 19.85 8.19 -8.12
N SER A 104 19.00 9.23 -8.12
CA SER A 104 18.72 10.11 -9.26
C SER A 104 18.26 9.37 -10.52
N VAL A 105 17.52 8.26 -10.38
CA VAL A 105 16.99 7.46 -11.49
C VAL A 105 15.58 7.90 -11.87
N GLY A 106 15.43 8.30 -13.14
CA GLY A 106 14.14 8.59 -13.76
C GLY A 106 13.52 9.92 -13.37
N HIS A 107 12.34 10.18 -13.94
CA HIS A 107 11.57 11.40 -13.65
C HIS A 107 10.76 11.23 -12.36
N VAL A 108 10.94 12.12 -11.38
CA VAL A 108 10.29 12.11 -10.07
C VAL A 108 8.77 11.94 -10.16
N ALA A 109 8.12 12.68 -11.08
CA ALA A 109 6.68 12.61 -11.25
C ALA A 109 6.21 11.28 -11.85
N LEU A 110 6.98 10.70 -12.77
CA LEU A 110 6.68 9.40 -13.38
C LEU A 110 6.87 8.27 -12.37
N ASN A 111 7.97 8.28 -11.63
CA ASN A 111 8.25 7.30 -10.57
C ASN A 111 7.15 7.31 -9.50
N LYS A 112 6.67 8.49 -9.09
CA LYS A 112 5.54 8.61 -8.17
C LYS A 112 4.29 7.92 -8.72
N LYS A 113 3.91 8.20 -9.97
CA LYS A 113 2.73 7.61 -10.60
C LYS A 113 2.86 6.09 -10.77
N LEU A 114 4.02 5.60 -11.20
CA LEU A 114 4.26 4.18 -11.41
C LEU A 114 4.23 3.39 -10.11
N MET A 115 4.92 3.86 -9.07
CA MET A 115 5.03 3.14 -7.80
C MET A 115 3.68 3.09 -7.07
N TYR A 116 3.03 4.23 -6.88
CA TYR A 116 1.72 4.26 -6.19
C TYR A 116 0.57 3.74 -7.07
N GLY A 117 0.61 3.99 -8.38
CA GLY A 117 -0.36 3.43 -9.32
C GLY A 117 -0.26 1.91 -9.40
N GLY A 118 0.95 1.37 -9.43
CA GLY A 118 1.19 -0.07 -9.38
C GLY A 118 0.70 -0.69 -8.07
N ALA A 119 1.01 -0.08 -6.93
CA ALA A 119 0.52 -0.54 -5.62
C ALA A 119 -1.01 -0.51 -5.55
N ALA A 120 -1.65 0.56 -6.02
CA ALA A 120 -3.10 0.68 -6.06
C ALA A 120 -3.75 -0.37 -6.98
N LEU A 121 -3.18 -0.60 -8.16
CA LEU A 121 -3.67 -1.61 -9.10
C LEU A 121 -3.59 -3.02 -8.50
N LEU A 122 -2.43 -3.41 -7.97
CA LEU A 122 -2.23 -4.72 -7.35
C LEU A 122 -3.13 -4.91 -6.12
N SER A 123 -3.28 -3.88 -5.30
CA SER A 123 -4.21 -3.90 -4.16
C SER A 123 -5.66 -4.08 -4.61
N SER A 124 -6.07 -3.37 -5.67
CA SER A 124 -7.43 -3.49 -6.21
C SER A 124 -7.69 -4.88 -6.78
N VAL A 125 -6.71 -5.49 -7.45
CA VAL A 125 -6.81 -6.87 -7.94
C VAL A 125 -6.91 -7.84 -6.79
N ALA A 126 -6.05 -7.73 -5.78
CA ALA A 126 -6.07 -8.63 -4.61
C ALA A 126 -7.41 -8.57 -3.86
N LEU A 127 -7.89 -7.37 -3.55
CA LEU A 127 -9.18 -7.19 -2.87
C LEU A 127 -10.36 -7.60 -3.75
N GLY A 128 -10.29 -7.33 -5.06
CA GLY A 128 -11.30 -7.75 -6.03
C GLY A 128 -11.44 -9.27 -6.10
N LEU A 129 -10.34 -10.02 -6.06
CA LEU A 129 -10.37 -11.49 -6.00
C LEU A 129 -11.03 -12.00 -4.72
N VAL A 130 -10.77 -11.36 -3.58
CA VAL A 130 -11.46 -11.72 -2.32
C VAL A 130 -12.96 -11.46 -2.43
N VAL A 131 -13.35 -10.29 -2.94
CA VAL A 131 -14.77 -9.95 -3.12
C VAL A 131 -15.47 -10.91 -4.08
N THR A 132 -14.84 -11.26 -5.20
CA THR A 132 -15.42 -12.25 -6.13
C THR A 132 -15.57 -13.62 -5.48
N GLY A 133 -14.62 -14.04 -4.64
CA GLY A 133 -14.73 -15.27 -3.88
C GLY A 133 -15.81 -15.24 -2.79
N MET A 134 -16.13 -14.04 -2.24
CA MET A 134 -17.23 -13.87 -1.28
C MET A 134 -18.62 -13.96 -1.93
N LEU A 135 -18.72 -13.69 -3.25
CA LEU A 135 -19.97 -13.67 -3.99
C LEU A 135 -20.30 -15.02 -4.66
N ASN A 136 -19.34 -15.94 -4.76
CA ASN A 136 -19.50 -17.28 -5.33
C ASN A 136 -19.59 -18.34 -4.25
#